data_7c22b2aca550cd49edca755dcbe6b62f
#
_entry.id   7c22b2aca550cd49edca755dcbe6b62f
#
_cell.length_a   1.000
_cell.length_b   1.000
_cell.length_c   1.000
_cell.angle_alpha   90.00
_cell.angle_beta   90.00
_cell.angle_gamma   90.00
#
_symmetry.space_group_name_H-M   'P 1'
#
loop_
_entity.id
_entity.type
_entity.pdbx_description
1 polymer ?
#
loop_
_entity_poly.entity_id
_entity_poly.type
_entity_poly.pdbx_seq_one_letter_code
_entity_poly.pdbx_strand_id
1 'polypeptide(L)'
;MKQLLMSVFLLIPVMVTADFDLKEGYTVKGKIASVKTSSKYASVEKCQNFADSRSKIVAFTYDSKKKKCTLFKSVRSILKESKSTSGVSSYI
;
A
#
# COMPACT_ATOMS: atom_id res chain seq x y z
N MET A 1 -2.34 -8.41 -41.22
CA MET A 1 -2.30 -8.57 -40.80
C MET A 1 -1.85 -8.53 -39.90
N LYS A 2 -1.76 -8.55 -39.52
CA LYS A 2 -1.34 -8.63 -38.66
C LYS A 2 -1.47 -7.92 -37.77
N GLN A 3 -1.61 -7.33 -37.47
CA GLN A 3 -1.68 -6.71 -36.66
C GLN A 3 -2.37 -6.75 -35.83
N LEU A 4 -2.89 -6.99 -35.69
CA LEU A 4 -3.56 -7.12 -34.96
C LEU A 4 -3.33 -7.51 -33.85
N LEU A 5 -2.86 -7.84 -33.60
CA LEU A 5 -2.52 -8.43 -32.72
C LEU A 5 -2.21 -7.71 -31.66
N MET A 6 -1.82 -6.99 -31.68
CA MET A 6 -1.43 -6.26 -30.81
C MET A 6 -2.36 -5.89 -29.96
N SER A 7 -3.20 -5.83 -30.25
CA SER A 7 -4.16 -5.45 -29.51
C SER A 7 -4.24 -6.08 -28.38
N VAL A 8 -4.01 -6.91 -28.30
CA VAL A 8 -4.03 -7.62 -27.32
C VAL A 8 -3.55 -7.13 -26.20
N PHE A 9 -2.71 -6.72 -26.13
CA PHE A 9 -2.16 -6.48 -24.99
C PHE A 9 -2.70 -5.50 -24.30
N LEU A 10 -3.22 -4.90 -24.80
CA LEU A 10 -3.62 -3.93 -24.17
C LEU A 10 -4.38 -4.27 -23.17
N LEU A 11 -4.81 -4.99 -23.04
CA LEU A 11 -5.60 -5.28 -22.13
C LEU A 11 -5.14 -5.49 -20.98
N ILE A 12 -4.42 -5.73 -20.82
CA ILE A 12 -3.95 -6.09 -19.73
C ILE A 12 -3.89 -5.20 -18.76
N PRO A 13 -3.52 -4.39 -18.81
CA PRO A 13 -3.20 -3.65 -17.79
C PRO A 13 -4.25 -3.31 -17.00
N VAL A 14 -4.87 -3.35 -17.07
CA VAL A 14 -5.82 -3.07 -16.40
C VAL A 14 -5.84 -3.17 -15.14
N MET A 15 -5.19 -3.42 -14.62
CA MET A 15 -5.15 -3.67 -13.44
C MET A 15 -5.32 -2.69 -12.71
N VAL A 16 -5.80 -2.44 -12.22
CA VAL A 16 -6.11 -1.61 -11.46
C VAL A 16 -5.92 -1.62 -10.12
N THR A 17 -5.14 -2.11 -9.57
CA THR A 17 -4.93 -2.13 -8.19
C THR A 17 -4.49 -0.79 -7.70
N ALA A 18 -4.60 -0.54 -6.45
CA ALA A 18 -4.15 0.66 -5.86
C ALA A 18 -2.66 0.74 -6.00
N ASP A 19 -2.19 1.90 -6.26
CA ASP A 19 -0.81 2.09 -6.51
C ASP A 19 -0.23 2.83 -5.34
N PHE A 20 0.60 2.18 -4.56
CA PHE A 20 1.21 2.80 -3.41
C PHE A 20 2.67 3.13 -3.68
N ASP A 21 3.04 4.38 -3.35
CA ASP A 21 4.43 4.80 -3.39
C ASP A 21 5.06 4.35 -2.10
N LEU A 22 6.06 3.51 -2.17
CA LEU A 22 6.72 3.01 -0.96
C LEU A 22 7.77 3.99 -0.45
N LYS A 23 7.79 4.18 0.85
CA LYS A 23 8.73 5.08 1.50
C LYS A 23 9.35 4.35 2.68
N GLU A 24 10.51 3.77 2.46
CA GLU A 24 11.23 3.06 3.51
C GLU A 24 11.77 4.04 4.52
N GLY A 25 11.64 3.71 5.79
CA GLY A 25 12.15 4.57 6.84
C GLY A 25 11.21 5.73 7.17
N TYR A 26 9.93 5.58 6.82
CA TYR A 26 8.94 6.61 7.11
C TYR A 26 7.67 6.00 7.66
N THR A 27 6.99 6.73 8.50
CA THR A 27 5.69 6.33 9.02
C THR A 27 4.65 7.39 8.65
N VAL A 28 3.42 6.96 8.54
CA VAL A 28 2.31 7.85 8.20
C VAL A 28 1.56 8.21 9.47
N LYS A 29 1.13 9.46 9.57
CA LYS A 29 0.21 9.90 10.60
C LYS A 29 -1.07 10.33 9.93
N GLY A 30 -2.19 9.87 10.44
CA GLY A 30 -3.47 10.21 9.86
C GLY A 30 -4.57 9.42 10.51
N LYS A 31 -5.70 9.33 9.84
CA LYS A 31 -6.84 8.63 10.39
C LYS A 31 -6.71 7.14 10.16
N ILE A 32 -6.65 6.38 11.23
CA ILE A 32 -6.44 4.94 11.15
C ILE A 32 -7.75 4.23 10.82
N ALA A 33 -7.67 3.31 9.86
CA ALA A 33 -8.80 2.48 9.51
C ALA A 33 -8.72 1.12 10.16
N SER A 34 -7.51 0.58 10.31
CA SER A 34 -7.36 -0.78 10.82
C SER A 34 -5.92 -1.01 11.28
N VAL A 35 -5.74 -1.83 12.29
CA VAL A 35 -4.41 -2.21 12.77
C VAL A 35 -4.40 -3.72 12.91
N LYS A 36 -3.37 -4.37 12.34
CA LYS A 36 -3.25 -5.82 12.41
C LYS A 36 -1.85 -6.20 12.88
N THR A 37 -1.78 -7.18 13.73
CA THR A 37 -0.49 -7.62 14.28
C THR A 37 -0.25 -9.11 14.11
N SER A 38 -1.13 -9.86 13.48
CA SER A 38 -0.91 -11.28 13.32
C SER A 38 0.09 -11.57 12.21
N SER A 39 0.63 -12.78 12.20
CA SER A 39 1.64 -13.15 11.24
C SER A 39 1.17 -13.04 9.79
N LYS A 40 -0.13 -13.08 9.57
CA LYS A 40 -0.69 -12.92 8.26
C LYS A 40 -0.37 -11.58 7.65
N TYR A 41 -0.03 -10.58 8.45
CA TYR A 41 0.23 -9.22 7.97
C TYR A 41 1.65 -8.78 8.29
N ALA A 42 2.53 -9.72 8.59
CA ALA A 42 3.83 -9.39 9.15
C ALA A 42 4.94 -9.21 8.11
N SER A 43 4.72 -8.35 7.17
CA SER A 43 5.77 -7.90 6.26
C SER A 43 5.22 -6.72 5.48
N VAL A 44 6.09 -5.97 4.84
CA VAL A 44 5.66 -4.84 4.02
C VAL A 44 4.74 -5.35 2.92
N GLU A 45 5.12 -6.45 2.27
CA GLU A 45 4.33 -6.98 1.18
C GLU A 45 2.96 -7.43 1.63
N LYS A 46 2.89 -8.14 2.75
CA LYS A 46 1.60 -8.60 3.27
C LYS A 46 0.73 -7.43 3.70
N CYS A 47 1.35 -6.42 4.30
CA CYS A 47 0.62 -5.23 4.72
C CYS A 47 0.08 -4.48 3.50
N GLN A 48 0.88 -4.36 2.46
CA GLN A 48 0.45 -3.69 1.24
C GLN A 48 -0.69 -4.46 0.56
N ASN A 49 -0.58 -5.79 0.52
CA ASN A 49 -1.64 -6.60 -0.09
C ASN A 49 -2.95 -6.44 0.67
N PHE A 50 -2.87 -6.33 1.99
CA PHE A 50 -4.06 -6.09 2.78
C PHE A 50 -4.65 -4.71 2.45
N ALA A 51 -3.79 -3.70 2.34
CA ALA A 51 -4.25 -2.35 1.99
C ALA A 51 -4.90 -2.34 0.61
N ASP A 52 -4.30 -3.06 -0.34
CA ASP A 52 -4.85 -3.14 -1.69
C ASP A 52 -6.22 -3.76 -1.71
N SER A 53 -6.48 -4.67 -0.80
CA SER A 53 -7.75 -5.39 -0.80
C SER A 53 -8.89 -4.61 -0.16
N ARG A 54 -8.60 -3.45 0.45
CA ARG A 54 -9.62 -2.67 1.14
C ARG A 54 -9.88 -1.39 0.39
N SER A 55 -11.15 -1.06 0.20
CA SER A 55 -11.49 0.19 -0.45
C SER A 55 -11.27 1.34 0.51
N LYS A 56 -11.05 2.50 -0.03
CA LYS A 56 -10.93 3.74 0.74
C LYS A 56 -9.68 3.82 1.61
N ILE A 57 -8.72 2.95 1.39
CA ILE A 57 -7.46 3.03 2.10
C ILE A 57 -6.49 3.82 1.23
N VAL A 58 -5.91 4.86 1.79
CA VAL A 58 -5.01 5.73 1.04
C VAL A 58 -3.55 5.57 1.46
N ALA A 59 -3.29 4.84 2.53
CA ALA A 59 -1.92 4.64 2.97
C ALA A 59 -1.84 3.48 3.95
N PHE A 60 -0.63 2.93 4.11
CA PHE A 60 -0.38 1.94 5.13
C PHE A 60 0.99 2.18 5.72
N THR A 61 1.23 1.67 6.92
CA THR A 61 2.55 1.67 7.54
C THR A 61 2.78 0.29 8.13
N TYR A 62 3.93 -0.29 7.81
CA TYR A 62 4.34 -1.52 8.45
C TYR A 62 5.50 -1.21 9.39
N ASP A 63 5.33 -1.48 10.68
CA ASP A 63 6.36 -1.27 11.68
C ASP A 63 7.05 -2.61 11.89
N SER A 64 8.29 -2.74 11.42
CA SER A 64 8.97 -4.02 11.46
C SER A 64 9.38 -4.43 12.87
N LYS A 65 9.56 -3.48 13.76
CA LYS A 65 9.91 -3.81 15.13
C LYS A 65 8.74 -4.41 15.87
N LYS A 66 7.56 -3.86 15.70
CA LYS A 66 6.35 -4.36 16.36
C LYS A 66 5.57 -5.32 15.50
N LYS A 67 5.97 -5.50 14.26
CA LYS A 67 5.27 -6.34 13.28
C LYS A 67 3.81 -5.93 13.18
N LYS A 68 3.60 -4.64 13.03
CA LYS A 68 2.27 -4.06 13.03
C LYS A 68 1.96 -3.41 11.69
N CYS A 69 0.83 -3.80 11.12
CA CYS A 69 0.36 -3.24 9.86
C CYS A 69 -0.80 -2.31 10.16
N THR A 70 -0.66 -1.04 9.82
CA THR A 70 -1.69 -0.03 10.05
C THR A 70 -2.18 0.51 8.72
N LEU A 71 -3.47 0.55 8.53
CA LEU A 71 -4.08 1.12 7.34
C LEU A 71 -4.71 2.46 7.68
N PHE A 72 -4.62 3.40 6.76
CA PHE A 72 -5.10 4.77 6.98
C PHE A 72 -6.15 5.18 5.95
N LYS A 73 -7.15 5.91 6.41
CA LYS A 73 -8.17 6.49 5.55
C LYS A 73 -7.77 7.85 5.05
N SER A 74 -6.89 8.53 5.77
CA SER A 74 -6.39 9.83 5.32
C SER A 74 -4.98 10.02 5.86
N VAL A 75 -4.20 10.86 5.21
CA VAL A 75 -2.83 11.13 5.60
C VAL A 75 -2.73 12.56 6.05
N ARG A 76 -2.16 12.78 7.25
CA ARG A 76 -1.95 14.11 7.74
C ARG A 76 -0.49 14.50 7.60
N SER A 77 0.42 13.60 7.85
CA SER A 77 1.84 13.87 7.68
C SER A 77 2.60 12.57 7.53
N ILE A 78 3.82 12.67 7.05
CA ILE A 78 4.72 11.54 6.87
C ILE A 78 6.01 11.91 7.57
N LEU A 79 6.45 11.07 8.49
CA LEU A 79 7.59 11.36 9.34
C LEU A 79 8.64 10.27 9.24
N LYS A 80 9.86 10.61 9.50
CA LYS A 80 10.94 9.63 9.49
C LYS A 80 10.78 8.67 10.66
N GLU A 81 10.95 7.39 10.38
CA GLU A 81 10.90 6.36 11.40
C GLU A 81 11.63 5.14 10.84
N SER A 82 12.85 4.91 11.29
CA SER A 82 13.73 3.92 10.67
C SER A 82 13.20 2.49 10.66
N LYS A 83 12.30 2.15 11.56
CA LYS A 83 11.77 0.78 11.61
C LYS A 83 10.47 0.62 10.82
N SER A 84 10.04 1.65 10.13
CA SER A 84 8.78 1.61 9.42
C SER A 84 8.97 1.75 7.92
N THR A 85 8.07 1.14 7.17
CA THR A 85 7.97 1.34 5.73
C THR A 85 6.51 1.65 5.45
N SER A 86 6.28 2.70 4.71
CA SER A 86 4.91 3.13 4.42
C SER A 86 4.66 3.17 2.93
N GLY A 87 3.41 3.01 2.57
CA GLY A 87 2.97 3.20 1.20
C GLY A 87 1.88 4.23 1.20
N VAL A 88 1.95 5.18 0.28
CA VAL A 88 0.97 6.23 0.17
C VAL A 88 0.40 6.21 -1.23
N SER A 89 -0.91 6.23 -1.32
CA SER A 89 -1.57 6.12 -2.60
C SER A 89 -1.19 7.29 -3.51
N SER A 90 -0.92 6.98 -4.76
CA SER A 90 -0.59 8.01 -5.72
C SER A 90 -1.80 8.87 -6.08
N TYR A 91 -2.97 8.52 -5.59
CA TYR A 91 -4.18 9.28 -5.89
C TYR A 91 -4.57 10.29 -4.82
N ILE A 92 -3.78 10.47 -3.79
CA ILE A 92 -4.16 11.46 -2.78
C ILE A 92 -3.37 12.74 -2.95
#